data_67a85f96a94749fd2145f1e55d6efc4f
#
_entry.id   67a85f96a94749fd2145f1e55d6efc4f
#
_cell.length_a   1.000
_cell.length_b   1.000
_cell.length_c   1.000
_cell.angle_alpha   90.00
_cell.angle_beta   90.00
_cell.angle_gamma   90.00
#
_symmetry.space_group_name_H-M   'P 1'
#
loop_
_entity.id
_entity.type
_entity.pdbx_description
1 polymer ?
#
loop_
_entity_poly.entity_id
_entity_poly.type
_entity_poly.pdbx_seq_one_letter_code
_entity_poly.pdbx_strand_id
1 'polypeptide(L)'
;MARKKKGLPFVVQPRLQPIVEQVGTEESGIIEIERRGYLSVAEKAIVQQATQGDDSIRKMYALGGRIARETGKQQIEVMQDLMQPERPAYMEPFEDEILENMIEMLAYQERVDIVQATALLICRIDEKWSVEESMDLHPDLIKELSMLYVEEDKRSTEALEAAVAQDGGAEGK
;
A
#
# COMPACT_ATOMS: atom_id res chain seq x y z
N MET A 1 2.65 44.38 24.24
CA MET A 1 1.45 43.56 23.98
C MET A 1 1.84 42.21 23.48
N ALA A 2 1.73 41.18 24.31
CA ALA A 2 2.10 39.79 23.93
C ALA A 2 0.97 39.16 23.08
N ARG A 3 1.27 38.76 21.85
CA ARG A 3 0.33 38.01 21.02
C ARG A 3 0.05 36.62 21.66
N LYS A 4 -1.16 36.42 22.15
CA LYS A 4 -1.64 35.08 22.52
C LYS A 4 -1.52 34.15 21.30
N LYS A 5 -0.62 33.17 21.37
CA LYS A 5 -0.62 32.05 20.40
C LYS A 5 -1.99 31.36 20.50
N LYS A 6 -2.81 31.46 19.46
CA LYS A 6 -3.99 30.60 19.32
C LYS A 6 -3.50 29.17 19.28
N GLY A 7 -3.88 28.35 20.25
CA GLY A 7 -3.63 26.91 20.21
C GLY A 7 -4.25 26.32 18.95
N LEU A 8 -3.56 25.35 18.37
CA LEU A 8 -4.08 24.58 17.24
C LEU A 8 -5.39 23.90 17.67
N PRO A 9 -6.44 23.88 16.81
CA PRO A 9 -7.77 23.38 17.18
C PRO A 9 -7.86 21.84 17.25
N PHE A 10 -6.73 21.13 17.25
CA PHE A 10 -6.73 19.68 17.33
C PHE A 10 -6.23 19.23 18.71
N VAL A 11 -6.97 18.35 19.30
CA VAL A 11 -6.49 17.54 20.42
C VAL A 11 -5.43 16.62 19.83
N VAL A 12 -4.15 16.89 20.15
CA VAL A 12 -3.08 15.95 19.87
C VAL A 12 -3.40 14.72 20.71
N GLN A 13 -3.86 13.65 20.08
CA GLN A 13 -4.03 12.38 20.77
C GLN A 13 -2.73 12.03 21.49
N PRO A 14 -2.78 11.54 22.73
CA PRO A 14 -1.56 11.11 23.41
C PRO A 14 -0.85 10.13 22.48
N ARG A 15 0.39 10.44 22.12
CA ARG A 15 1.22 9.52 21.33
C ARG A 15 1.25 8.22 22.11
N LEU A 16 0.64 7.18 21.56
CA LEU A 16 0.89 5.82 22.02
C LEU A 16 2.41 5.67 22.03
N GLN A 17 2.97 5.20 23.15
CA GLN A 17 4.40 4.95 23.18
C GLN A 17 4.71 3.96 22.07
N PRO A 18 5.69 4.26 21.21
CA PRO A 18 6.04 3.37 20.12
C PRO A 18 6.44 2.02 20.71
N ILE A 19 5.89 0.97 20.14
CA ILE A 19 6.24 -0.40 20.49
C ILE A 19 7.34 -0.81 19.51
N VAL A 20 8.50 -1.21 20.03
CA VAL A 20 9.54 -1.82 19.20
C VAL A 20 9.16 -3.27 18.96
N GLU A 21 9.04 -3.65 17.72
CA GLU A 21 8.70 -5.00 17.27
C GLU A 21 9.85 -5.59 16.45
N GLN A 22 10.10 -6.88 16.59
CA GLN A 22 11.04 -7.61 15.76
C GLN A 22 10.30 -8.13 14.53
N VAL A 23 10.78 -7.79 13.34
CA VAL A 23 10.27 -8.22 12.05
C VAL A 23 11.31 -9.10 11.38
N GLY A 24 10.87 -10.21 10.81
CA GLY A 24 11.74 -11.21 10.20
C GLY A 24 12.02 -12.42 11.08
N THR A 25 12.82 -13.33 10.55
CA THR A 25 13.22 -14.58 11.16
C THR A 25 14.75 -14.72 11.20
N GLU A 26 15.28 -15.75 11.88
CA GLU A 26 16.72 -16.04 11.86
C GLU A 26 17.24 -16.30 10.44
N GLU A 27 16.40 -16.83 9.53
CA GLU A 27 16.75 -17.12 8.14
C GLU A 27 16.69 -15.88 7.25
N SER A 28 15.67 -15.04 7.43
CA SER A 28 15.47 -13.82 6.64
C SER A 28 16.21 -12.60 7.16
N GLY A 29 16.80 -12.71 8.35
CA GLY A 29 17.30 -11.58 9.12
C GLY A 29 16.22 -10.98 10.01
N ILE A 30 16.64 -10.40 11.16
CA ILE A 30 15.75 -9.77 12.14
C ILE A 30 16.06 -8.28 12.19
N ILE A 31 15.02 -7.47 12.04
CA ILE A 31 15.08 -6.01 12.19
C ILE A 31 14.16 -5.59 13.31
N GLU A 32 14.67 -4.75 14.22
CA GLU A 32 13.85 -4.09 15.24
C GLU A 32 13.29 -2.79 14.66
N ILE A 33 11.97 -2.67 14.59
CA ILE A 33 11.30 -1.52 14.01
C ILE A 33 10.25 -0.93 14.95
N GLU A 34 10.12 0.38 14.95
CA GLU A 34 9.11 1.10 15.71
C GLU A 34 7.72 0.94 15.08
N ARG A 35 6.79 0.30 15.79
CA ARG A 35 5.38 0.21 15.41
C ARG A 35 4.62 1.40 15.96
N ARG A 36 4.09 2.24 15.07
CA ARG A 36 3.40 3.49 15.43
C ARG A 36 1.89 3.41 15.37
N GLY A 37 1.34 2.39 14.67
CA GLY A 37 -0.08 2.26 14.41
C GLY A 37 -0.62 3.27 13.39
N TYR A 38 0.26 4.04 12.74
CA TYR A 38 -0.04 4.97 11.66
C TYR A 38 1.20 5.22 10.79
N LEU A 39 0.97 5.59 9.54
CA LEU A 39 2.04 6.04 8.64
C LEU A 39 2.21 7.56 8.71
N SER A 40 3.46 8.00 8.73
CA SER A 40 3.82 9.41 8.59
C SER A 40 3.59 9.91 7.16
N VAL A 41 3.47 11.23 7.00
CA VAL A 41 3.37 11.85 5.68
C VAL A 41 4.61 11.55 4.83
N ALA A 42 5.79 11.44 5.45
CA ALA A 42 7.05 11.13 4.76
C ALA A 42 7.03 9.70 4.19
N GLU A 43 6.60 8.71 4.98
CA GLU A 43 6.47 7.31 4.51
C GLU A 43 5.51 7.20 3.32
N LYS A 44 4.34 7.85 3.39
CA LYS A 44 3.37 7.88 2.28
C LYS A 44 3.92 8.59 1.04
N ALA A 45 4.65 9.69 1.22
CA ALA A 45 5.22 10.46 0.12
C ALA A 45 6.29 9.67 -0.64
N ILE A 46 7.14 8.90 0.05
CA ILE A 46 8.15 8.03 -0.56
C ILE A 46 7.46 7.00 -1.47
N VAL A 47 6.45 6.30 -0.96
CA VAL A 47 5.73 5.28 -1.75
C VAL A 47 4.99 5.93 -2.92
N GLN A 48 4.27 7.01 -2.69
CA GLN A 48 3.55 7.72 -3.76
C GLN A 48 4.48 8.19 -4.87
N GLN A 49 5.62 8.76 -4.54
CA GLN A 49 6.60 9.23 -5.53
C GLN A 49 7.19 8.08 -6.35
N ALA A 50 7.53 6.97 -5.71
CA ALA A 50 8.14 5.82 -6.38
C ALA A 50 7.17 5.01 -7.24
N THR A 51 5.87 5.04 -6.92
CA THR A 51 4.82 4.34 -7.68
C THR A 51 4.12 5.24 -8.70
N GLN A 52 4.44 6.52 -8.72
CA GLN A 52 3.84 7.48 -9.64
C GLN A 52 4.22 7.16 -11.09
N GLY A 53 3.21 7.08 -11.95
CA GLY A 53 3.41 6.84 -13.39
C GLY A 53 3.39 5.38 -13.82
N ASP A 54 3.34 4.43 -12.89
CA ASP A 54 3.09 3.03 -13.25
C ASP A 54 1.65 2.86 -13.76
N ASP A 55 1.48 2.17 -14.88
CA ASP A 55 0.20 1.97 -15.52
C ASP A 55 -0.27 0.51 -15.58
N SER A 56 0.41 -0.40 -14.91
CA SER A 56 0.12 -1.84 -14.93
C SER A 56 -1.32 -2.15 -14.51
N ILE A 57 -1.80 -1.50 -13.45
CA ILE A 57 -3.20 -1.63 -13.00
C ILE A 57 -4.15 -1.13 -14.07
N ARG A 58 -3.87 0.03 -14.68
CA ARG A 58 -4.70 0.62 -15.73
C ARG A 58 -4.77 -0.27 -16.98
N LYS A 59 -3.65 -0.89 -17.37
CA LYS A 59 -3.57 -1.86 -18.47
C LYS A 59 -4.45 -3.07 -18.20
N MET A 60 -4.40 -3.63 -17.00
CA MET A 60 -5.24 -4.76 -16.61
C MET A 60 -6.74 -4.41 -16.67
N TYR A 61 -7.14 -3.23 -16.18
CA TYR A 61 -8.52 -2.76 -16.30
C TYR A 61 -8.94 -2.54 -17.75
N ALA A 62 -8.05 -2.00 -18.60
CA ALA A 62 -8.32 -1.79 -20.03
C ALA A 62 -8.50 -3.12 -20.76
N LEU A 63 -7.67 -4.13 -20.45
CA LEU A 63 -7.79 -5.49 -20.97
C LEU A 63 -9.13 -6.12 -20.56
N GLY A 64 -9.47 -6.08 -19.27
CA GLY A 64 -10.76 -6.58 -18.77
C GLY A 64 -11.97 -5.90 -19.45
N GLY A 65 -11.90 -4.59 -19.66
CA GLY A 65 -12.94 -3.84 -20.40
C GLY A 65 -13.04 -4.21 -21.88
N ARG A 66 -11.93 -4.58 -22.53
CA ARG A 66 -11.92 -5.08 -23.91
C ARG A 66 -12.52 -6.48 -23.98
N ILE A 67 -12.09 -7.42 -23.14
CA ILE A 67 -12.64 -8.78 -23.07
C ILE A 67 -14.15 -8.72 -22.82
N ALA A 68 -14.60 -7.88 -21.90
CA ALA A 68 -16.02 -7.70 -21.59
C ALA A 68 -16.84 -7.28 -22.82
N ARG A 69 -16.34 -6.33 -23.62
CA ARG A 69 -17.01 -5.88 -24.84
C ARG A 69 -17.05 -6.96 -25.93
N GLU A 70 -15.94 -7.69 -26.12
CA GLU A 70 -15.84 -8.71 -27.15
C GLU A 70 -16.64 -9.96 -26.82
N THR A 71 -16.81 -10.29 -25.54
CA THR A 71 -17.55 -11.48 -25.07
C THR A 71 -19.00 -11.19 -24.66
N GLY A 72 -19.40 -9.91 -24.60
CA GLY A 72 -20.73 -9.51 -24.14
C GLY A 72 -20.96 -9.66 -22.65
N LYS A 73 -19.91 -9.86 -21.86
CA LYS A 73 -19.98 -10.02 -20.39
C LYS A 73 -19.89 -8.69 -19.66
N GLN A 74 -20.23 -8.67 -18.37
CA GLN A 74 -20.00 -7.51 -17.53
C GLN A 74 -18.52 -7.39 -17.17
N GLN A 75 -17.97 -6.16 -17.18
CA GLN A 75 -16.56 -5.93 -16.88
C GLN A 75 -16.16 -6.44 -15.48
N ILE A 76 -17.05 -6.32 -14.49
CA ILE A 76 -16.79 -6.79 -13.13
C ILE A 76 -16.67 -8.32 -13.08
N GLU A 77 -17.48 -9.05 -13.84
CA GLU A 77 -17.40 -10.50 -13.96
C GLU A 77 -16.06 -10.91 -14.59
N VAL A 78 -15.68 -10.26 -15.69
CA VAL A 78 -14.40 -10.51 -16.35
C VAL A 78 -13.22 -10.23 -15.42
N MET A 79 -13.25 -9.13 -14.65
CA MET A 79 -12.19 -8.81 -13.68
C MET A 79 -12.10 -9.85 -12.55
N GLN A 80 -13.22 -10.40 -12.11
CA GLN A 80 -13.23 -11.49 -11.13
C GLN A 80 -12.63 -12.77 -11.71
N ASP A 81 -13.02 -13.12 -12.95
CA ASP A 81 -12.51 -14.30 -13.65
C ASP A 81 -10.99 -14.20 -13.97
N LEU A 82 -10.49 -13.00 -14.26
CA LEU A 82 -9.05 -12.76 -14.45
C LEU A 82 -8.22 -13.09 -13.19
N MET A 83 -8.81 -12.96 -12.00
CA MET A 83 -8.14 -13.25 -10.74
C MET A 83 -8.25 -14.70 -10.30
N GLN A 84 -8.99 -15.55 -11.03
CA GLN A 84 -9.13 -16.97 -10.72
C GLN A 84 -7.92 -17.77 -11.24
N PRO A 85 -7.50 -18.83 -10.52
CA PRO A 85 -6.45 -19.73 -10.99
C PRO A 85 -6.83 -20.46 -12.28
N GLU A 86 -8.10 -20.88 -12.37
CA GLU A 86 -8.68 -21.52 -13.55
C GLU A 86 -9.59 -20.53 -14.26
N ARG A 87 -9.17 -20.13 -15.45
CA ARG A 87 -9.91 -19.15 -16.25
C ARG A 87 -10.97 -19.83 -17.12
N PRO A 88 -12.15 -19.21 -17.29
CA PRO A 88 -13.18 -19.69 -18.21
C PRO A 88 -12.69 -19.71 -19.66
N ALA A 89 -13.19 -20.68 -20.45
CA ALA A 89 -12.79 -20.90 -21.85
C ALA A 89 -12.96 -19.68 -22.76
N TYR A 90 -13.87 -18.74 -22.45
CA TYR A 90 -14.02 -17.51 -23.24
C TYR A 90 -12.80 -16.58 -23.17
N MET A 91 -11.88 -16.80 -22.23
CA MET A 91 -10.63 -16.03 -22.08
C MET A 91 -9.47 -16.60 -22.91
N GLU A 92 -9.57 -17.83 -23.42
CA GLU A 92 -8.52 -18.47 -24.21
C GLU A 92 -7.98 -17.59 -25.35
N PRO A 93 -8.81 -16.83 -26.12
CA PRO A 93 -8.30 -15.98 -27.18
C PRO A 93 -7.41 -14.80 -26.70
N PHE A 94 -7.43 -14.50 -25.39
CA PHE A 94 -6.71 -13.37 -24.77
C PHE A 94 -5.58 -13.83 -23.86
N GLU A 95 -5.27 -15.14 -23.84
CA GLU A 95 -4.39 -15.74 -22.83
C GLU A 95 -2.98 -15.12 -22.83
N ASP A 96 -2.40 -14.87 -23.99
CA ASP A 96 -1.06 -14.26 -24.11
C ASP A 96 -1.03 -12.86 -23.51
N GLU A 97 -2.05 -12.03 -23.80
CA GLU A 97 -2.12 -10.66 -23.25
C GLU A 97 -2.44 -10.65 -21.75
N ILE A 98 -3.25 -11.59 -21.29
CA ILE A 98 -3.53 -11.76 -19.86
C ILE A 98 -2.24 -12.11 -19.14
N LEU A 99 -1.45 -13.05 -19.69
CA LEU A 99 -0.19 -13.47 -19.09
C LEU A 99 0.81 -12.31 -19.04
N GLU A 100 0.97 -11.56 -20.13
CA GLU A 100 1.84 -10.38 -20.20
C GLU A 100 1.46 -9.33 -19.13
N ASN A 101 0.16 -8.98 -19.05
CA ASN A 101 -0.30 -8.01 -18.04
C ASN A 101 -0.15 -8.55 -16.61
N MET A 102 -0.31 -9.85 -16.37
CA MET A 102 -0.09 -10.45 -15.06
C MET A 102 1.39 -10.38 -14.65
N ILE A 103 2.32 -10.63 -15.58
CA ILE A 103 3.76 -10.49 -15.31
C ILE A 103 4.08 -9.04 -14.94
N GLU A 104 3.55 -8.06 -15.68
CA GLU A 104 3.72 -6.63 -15.35
C GLU A 104 3.16 -6.29 -13.96
N MET A 105 1.98 -6.81 -13.62
CA MET A 105 1.37 -6.60 -12.31
C MET A 105 2.18 -7.23 -11.17
N LEU A 106 2.72 -8.42 -11.36
CA LEU A 106 3.59 -9.06 -10.36
C LEU A 106 4.86 -8.25 -10.14
N ALA A 107 5.52 -7.82 -11.23
CA ALA A 107 6.69 -6.96 -11.14
C ALA A 107 6.39 -5.60 -10.49
N TYR A 108 5.20 -5.04 -10.72
CA TYR A 108 4.74 -3.83 -10.03
C TYR A 108 4.55 -4.09 -8.53
N GLN A 109 3.88 -5.18 -8.15
CA GLN A 109 3.65 -5.53 -6.75
C GLN A 109 4.98 -5.72 -5.99
N GLU A 110 5.93 -6.41 -6.60
CA GLU A 110 7.26 -6.59 -6.00
C GLU A 110 7.97 -5.24 -5.77
N ARG A 111 7.91 -4.33 -6.75
CA ARG A 111 8.44 -2.96 -6.57
C ARG A 111 7.74 -2.20 -5.45
N VAL A 112 6.41 -2.32 -5.36
CA VAL A 112 5.63 -1.68 -4.29
C VAL A 112 6.05 -2.20 -2.93
N ASP A 113 6.21 -3.52 -2.78
CA ASP A 113 6.64 -4.14 -1.52
C ASP A 113 8.03 -3.64 -1.09
N ILE A 114 8.99 -3.57 -2.02
CA ILE A 114 10.33 -3.03 -1.76
C ILE A 114 10.24 -1.56 -1.32
N VAL A 115 9.48 -0.74 -2.02
CA VAL A 115 9.37 0.70 -1.71
C VAL A 115 8.66 0.94 -0.38
N GLN A 116 7.64 0.16 -0.04
CA GLN A 116 6.95 0.23 1.25
C GLN A 116 7.90 -0.14 2.40
N ALA A 117 8.65 -1.25 2.25
CA ALA A 117 9.68 -1.64 3.19
C ALA A 117 10.74 -0.53 3.35
N THR A 118 11.26 -0.01 2.24
CA THR A 118 12.24 1.08 2.21
C THR A 118 11.74 2.33 2.94
N ALA A 119 10.47 2.71 2.73
CA ALA A 119 9.88 3.87 3.39
C ALA A 119 9.88 3.73 4.92
N LEU A 120 9.57 2.53 5.42
CA LEU A 120 9.66 2.24 6.85
C LEU A 120 11.11 2.30 7.35
N LEU A 121 12.06 1.70 6.62
CA LEU A 121 13.47 1.66 7.01
C LEU A 121 14.08 3.05 7.03
N ILE A 122 13.85 3.89 6.02
CA ILE A 122 14.32 5.29 5.98
C ILE A 122 13.74 6.09 7.15
N CYS A 123 12.44 5.98 7.41
CA CYS A 123 11.76 6.85 8.38
C CYS A 123 11.88 6.39 9.83
N ARG A 124 12.28 5.13 10.07
CA ARG A 124 12.26 4.55 11.43
C ARG A 124 13.58 3.97 11.90
N ILE A 125 14.53 3.71 10.99
CA ILE A 125 15.80 3.08 11.32
C ILE A 125 16.97 3.96 10.93
N ASP A 126 17.15 4.26 9.64
CA ASP A 126 18.26 5.09 9.15
C ASP A 126 17.80 5.94 7.95
N GLU A 127 17.85 7.25 8.09
CA GLU A 127 17.49 8.21 7.02
C GLU A 127 18.36 8.08 5.75
N LYS A 128 19.49 7.40 5.83
CA LYS A 128 20.39 7.15 4.71
C LYS A 128 20.09 5.84 3.97
N TRP A 129 19.16 5.03 4.48
CA TRP A 129 18.78 3.80 3.83
C TRP A 129 18.28 4.03 2.41
N SER A 130 18.64 3.16 1.49
CA SER A 130 18.31 3.30 0.07
C SER A 130 17.42 2.15 -0.42
N VAL A 131 16.84 2.32 -1.61
CA VAL A 131 16.07 1.26 -2.29
C VAL A 131 17.00 0.11 -2.67
N GLU A 132 18.23 0.42 -3.11
CA GLU A 132 19.24 -0.58 -3.47
C GLU A 132 19.58 -1.48 -2.29
N GLU A 133 19.78 -0.90 -1.10
CA GLU A 133 20.02 -1.68 0.13
C GLU A 133 18.81 -2.55 0.51
N SER A 134 17.60 -2.06 0.26
CA SER A 134 16.39 -2.86 0.48
C SER A 134 16.30 -4.04 -0.49
N MET A 135 16.76 -3.90 -1.74
CA MET A 135 16.77 -5.00 -2.72
C MET A 135 17.72 -6.13 -2.34
N ASP A 136 18.71 -5.87 -1.48
CA ASP A 136 19.65 -6.88 -0.96
C ASP A 136 19.08 -7.64 0.26
N LEU A 137 17.93 -7.22 0.80
CA LEU A 137 17.27 -7.92 1.91
C LEU A 137 16.59 -9.20 1.43
N HIS A 138 16.40 -10.14 2.36
CA HIS A 138 15.67 -11.37 2.08
C HIS A 138 14.21 -11.04 1.67
N PRO A 139 13.65 -11.68 0.62
CA PRO A 139 12.30 -11.40 0.13
C PRO A 139 11.21 -11.51 1.20
N ASP A 140 11.32 -12.48 2.12
CA ASP A 140 10.34 -12.64 3.21
C ASP A 140 10.36 -11.46 4.17
N LEU A 141 11.55 -10.90 4.47
CA LEU A 141 11.68 -9.71 5.31
C LEU A 141 11.06 -8.48 4.64
N ILE A 142 11.29 -8.29 3.33
CA ILE A 142 10.64 -7.25 2.54
C ILE A 142 9.13 -7.38 2.64
N LYS A 143 8.61 -8.60 2.47
CA LYS A 143 7.17 -8.86 2.52
C LYS A 143 6.57 -8.56 3.90
N GLU A 144 7.23 -8.95 4.98
CA GLU A 144 6.77 -8.64 6.34
C GLU A 144 6.76 -7.14 6.61
N LEU A 145 7.80 -6.40 6.17
CA LEU A 145 7.84 -4.94 6.27
C LEU A 145 6.75 -4.27 5.43
N SER A 146 6.52 -4.75 4.21
CA SER A 146 5.42 -4.27 3.36
C SER A 146 4.05 -4.52 4.02
N MET A 147 3.83 -5.70 4.61
CA MET A 147 2.60 -6.00 5.34
C MET A 147 2.40 -5.06 6.54
N LEU A 148 3.47 -4.76 7.29
CA LEU A 148 3.42 -3.78 8.39
C LEU A 148 3.01 -2.38 7.87
N TYR A 149 3.57 -1.95 6.73
CA TYR A 149 3.20 -0.70 6.09
C TYR A 149 1.70 -0.66 5.77
N VAL A 150 1.18 -1.70 5.10
CA VAL A 150 -0.23 -1.81 4.70
C VAL A 150 -1.16 -1.81 5.91
N GLU A 151 -0.79 -2.54 6.98
CA GLU A 151 -1.59 -2.60 8.20
C GLU A 151 -1.70 -1.22 8.89
N GLU A 152 -0.59 -0.47 8.98
CA GLU A 152 -0.60 0.85 9.57
C GLU A 152 -1.30 1.90 8.69
N ASP A 153 -1.23 1.78 7.36
CA ASP A 153 -1.99 2.63 6.44
C ASP A 153 -3.49 2.42 6.59
N LYS A 154 -3.93 1.17 6.67
CA LYS A 154 -5.34 0.82 6.92
C LYS A 154 -5.85 1.41 8.23
N ARG A 155 -5.11 1.24 9.31
CA ARG A 155 -5.47 1.83 10.63
C ARG A 155 -5.55 3.35 10.58
N SER A 156 -4.63 4.00 9.86
CA SER A 156 -4.64 5.45 9.67
C SER A 156 -5.91 5.92 8.94
N THR A 157 -6.32 5.19 7.93
CA THR A 157 -7.52 5.49 7.12
C THR A 157 -8.79 5.29 7.93
N GLU A 158 -8.92 4.18 8.63
CA GLU A 158 -10.07 3.88 9.51
C GLU A 158 -10.22 4.93 10.63
N ALA A 159 -9.11 5.37 11.22
CA ALA A 159 -9.13 6.42 12.24
C ALA A 159 -9.60 7.77 11.68
N LEU A 160 -9.21 8.11 10.45
CA LEU A 160 -9.63 9.33 9.77
C LEU A 160 -11.12 9.29 9.44
N GLU A 161 -11.62 8.17 8.89
CA GLU A 161 -13.03 7.97 8.56
C GLU A 161 -13.90 8.06 9.81
N ALA A 162 -13.48 7.46 10.92
CA ALA A 162 -14.18 7.54 12.20
C ALA A 162 -14.24 8.99 12.73
N ALA A 163 -13.18 9.77 12.58
CA ALA A 163 -13.14 11.17 12.98
C ALA A 163 -14.08 12.04 12.13
N VAL A 164 -14.10 11.81 10.81
CA VAL A 164 -15.02 12.54 9.89
C VAL A 164 -16.48 12.20 10.18
N ALA A 165 -16.80 10.94 10.48
CA ALA A 165 -18.16 10.51 10.82
C ALA A 165 -18.66 11.15 12.12
N GLN A 166 -17.79 11.43 13.08
CA GLN A 166 -18.14 12.10 14.34
C GLN A 166 -18.40 13.61 14.15
N ASP A 167 -17.63 14.28 13.27
CA ASP A 167 -17.77 15.71 12.99
C ASP A 167 -19.03 16.00 12.14
N GLY A 168 -19.38 15.13 11.19
CA GLY A 168 -20.58 15.28 10.34
C GLY A 168 -21.91 15.12 11.10
N GLY A 169 -21.90 14.60 12.32
CA GLY A 169 -23.08 14.46 13.18
C GLY A 169 -23.44 15.69 14.02
N ALA A 170 -22.59 16.70 14.05
CA ALA A 170 -22.77 17.88 14.92
C ALA A 170 -23.51 19.08 14.27
N GLU A 171 -23.78 19.06 12.97
CA GLU A 171 -24.44 20.16 12.24
C GLU A 171 -25.95 19.99 12.04
N GLY A 172 -26.60 19.10 12.78
CA GLY A 172 -28.03 18.79 12.65
C GLY A 172 -28.84 18.96 13.93
N LYS A 173 -28.68 20.11 14.67
CA LYS A 173 -29.70 20.52 15.68
C LYS A 173 -29.87 22.04 15.74
#